data_ce3ea93848deaa95b996dc9ef16cad87
#
_entry.id   ce3ea93848deaa95b996dc9ef16cad87
#
_cell.length_a   1.000
_cell.length_b   1.000
_cell.length_c   1.000
_cell.angle_alpha   90.00
_cell.angle_beta   90.00
_cell.angle_gamma   90.00
#
_symmetry.space_group_name_H-M   'P 1'
#
loop_
_entity.id
_entity.type
_entity.pdbx_description
1 polymer ?
#
loop_
_entity_poly.entity_id
_entity_poly.type
_entity_poly.pdbx_seq_one_letter_code
_entity_poly.pdbx_strand_id
1 'polypeptide(L)'
;MKKTLATTLTTALVIGAASTTFPAANPFSDVPADHWAYDAVTQLAQDGVIEGYGDTTFRGNQSITRYEMAQMVAKAMARTDVSASDKALIDKLAAEFSDELSNLGVRVANLERNADKVKWTGEARYRYWSRRVEDREASGHNGTGKDKKNKDTLLFRLYATGEINDNWRAVGRLDATTNMTSDSGGSDKTDNVKLSRVYAQGDYTNFQVLLGKQPFFSTETNGLLFDGNFSGAGVTFGKQLKATLEAGRWTLDNAGDVLSKVSAKNDQAANYQGIMLNYTPNKLALGAAYRHLGSDAFKSVPSYSNSKDVADREDSAQIWSLGAAYRFDRNWNLEGAYAENTKADNFKTAHNIQLSYKGANRANAGSWGMYAAYRYLGENVALNSTYDTFLNNTKGWDFGVDYTPLKNTYAAVWYFDGKQLANDKSAKVLYGRLSYYF
;
A
#
# COMPACT_ATOMS: atom_id res chain seq x y z
N MET A 1 -6.03 -4.07 9.72
CA MET A 1 -6.45 -2.67 9.63
C MET A 1 -7.31 -2.19 10.82
N LYS A 2 -7.78 -3.07 11.72
CA LYS A 2 -8.47 -2.71 12.99
C LYS A 2 -7.59 -1.95 14.02
N LYS A 3 -6.28 -1.92 13.85
CA LYS A 3 -5.35 -1.25 14.80
C LYS A 3 -5.08 0.24 14.53
N THR A 4 -5.47 0.79 13.40
CA THR A 4 -5.15 2.18 13.04
C THR A 4 -6.26 3.17 13.35
N LEU A 5 -7.51 2.74 13.53
CA LEU A 5 -8.59 3.62 13.96
C LEU A 5 -8.64 3.79 15.48
N ALA A 6 -8.23 2.75 16.24
CA ALA A 6 -8.16 2.83 17.70
C ALA A 6 -7.04 3.76 18.20
N THR A 7 -5.96 3.91 17.40
CA THR A 7 -4.79 4.71 17.83
C THR A 7 -5.00 6.22 17.71
N THR A 8 -6.01 6.69 16.98
CA THR A 8 -6.27 8.12 16.81
C THR A 8 -7.26 8.68 17.84
N LEU A 9 -8.04 7.83 18.51
CA LEU A 9 -8.93 8.28 19.60
C LEU A 9 -8.29 8.12 20.99
N THR A 10 -7.27 7.27 21.14
CA THR A 10 -6.62 7.02 22.44
C THR A 10 -5.48 7.98 22.78
N THR A 11 -5.04 8.83 21.85
CA THR A 11 -3.92 9.77 22.13
C THR A 11 -4.35 11.04 22.88
N ALA A 12 -5.63 11.21 23.15
CA ALA A 12 -6.13 12.39 23.90
C ALA A 12 -6.37 12.13 25.39
N LEU A 13 -6.17 10.89 25.89
CA LEU A 13 -6.54 10.53 27.27
C LEU A 13 -5.43 9.84 28.09
N VAL A 14 -4.18 9.88 27.66
CA VAL A 14 -3.06 9.36 28.46
C VAL A 14 -2.16 10.51 28.89
N ILE A 15 -2.61 11.28 29.88
CA ILE A 15 -1.73 12.04 30.77
C ILE A 15 -2.17 11.69 32.19
N GLY A 16 -1.39 10.85 32.84
CA GLY A 16 -1.33 10.75 34.29
C GLY A 16 -2.04 9.56 34.92
N ALA A 17 -1.40 8.41 34.99
CA ALA A 17 -1.62 7.48 36.11
C ALA A 17 -0.27 6.89 36.52
N ALA A 18 0.34 7.48 37.51
CA ALA A 18 1.30 6.79 38.36
C ALA A 18 0.52 5.78 39.20
N SER A 19 0.78 4.49 39.01
CA SER A 19 0.21 3.39 39.77
C SER A 19 0.67 3.42 41.22
N THR A 20 -0.22 3.77 42.12
CA THR A 20 -0.10 3.43 43.54
C THR A 20 -1.14 2.37 43.84
N THR A 21 -0.70 1.17 44.16
CA THR A 21 -1.52 0.07 44.67
C THR A 21 -2.02 0.40 46.04
N PHE A 22 -3.30 0.77 46.14
CA PHE A 22 -4.08 0.80 47.40
C PHE A 22 -5.22 -0.21 47.34
N PRO A 23 -5.61 -0.81 48.48
CA PRO A 23 -6.74 -1.74 48.50
C PRO A 23 -8.02 -1.04 48.07
N ALA A 24 -8.79 -1.73 47.29
CA ALA A 24 -9.94 -1.29 46.52
C ALA A 24 -11.05 -0.62 47.38
N ALA A 25 -10.95 0.68 47.55
CA ALA A 25 -12.10 1.48 47.96
C ALA A 25 -12.77 2.05 46.69
N ASN A 26 -14.10 2.11 46.70
CA ASN A 26 -14.83 2.80 45.64
C ASN A 26 -14.25 4.22 45.49
N PRO A 27 -13.77 4.61 44.26
CA PRO A 27 -13.20 5.93 44.04
C PRO A 27 -14.25 7.06 44.17
N PHE A 28 -15.54 6.72 44.21
CA PHE A 28 -16.64 7.67 44.29
C PHE A 28 -17.27 7.67 45.69
N SER A 29 -17.26 8.81 46.35
CA SER A 29 -17.73 9.00 47.72
C SER A 29 -19.26 8.98 47.85
N ASP A 30 -19.97 9.05 46.75
CA ASP A 30 -21.42 9.24 46.65
C ASP A 30 -22.21 8.05 46.11
N VAL A 31 -21.55 6.89 45.86
CA VAL A 31 -22.26 5.67 45.48
C VAL A 31 -22.51 4.82 46.70
N PRO A 32 -23.82 4.61 47.13
CA PRO A 32 -24.14 3.82 48.30
C PRO A 32 -23.68 2.37 48.18
N ALA A 33 -23.13 1.81 49.26
CA ALA A 33 -22.59 0.45 49.24
C ALA A 33 -23.67 -0.66 49.10
N ASP A 34 -24.90 -0.34 49.33
CA ASP A 34 -26.06 -1.22 49.20
C ASP A 34 -26.74 -1.14 47.83
N HIS A 35 -26.26 -0.25 46.95
CA HIS A 35 -26.80 -0.15 45.60
C HIS A 35 -26.29 -1.29 44.70
N TRP A 36 -27.18 -1.91 43.94
CA TRP A 36 -26.87 -3.05 43.09
C TRP A 36 -25.71 -2.81 42.10
N ALA A 37 -25.52 -1.57 41.69
CA ALA A 37 -24.47 -1.19 40.75
C ALA A 37 -23.14 -0.82 41.46
N TYR A 38 -23.06 -0.82 42.79
CA TYR A 38 -21.87 -0.38 43.53
C TYR A 38 -20.61 -1.14 43.12
N ASP A 39 -20.68 -2.46 43.10
CA ASP A 39 -19.54 -3.31 42.75
C ASP A 39 -19.17 -3.14 41.29
N ALA A 40 -20.16 -3.05 40.40
CA ALA A 40 -19.93 -2.85 38.96
C ALA A 40 -19.29 -1.49 38.66
N VAL A 41 -19.79 -0.41 39.29
CA VAL A 41 -19.22 0.94 39.10
C VAL A 41 -17.82 1.02 39.71
N THR A 42 -17.61 0.41 40.88
CA THR A 42 -16.30 0.36 41.54
C THR A 42 -15.27 -0.37 40.67
N GLN A 43 -15.61 -1.54 40.13
CA GLN A 43 -14.76 -2.33 39.29
C GLN A 43 -14.39 -1.58 38.00
N LEU A 44 -15.41 -1.07 37.29
CA LEU A 44 -15.21 -0.35 36.03
C LEU A 44 -14.43 0.96 36.21
N ALA A 45 -14.54 1.61 37.35
CA ALA A 45 -13.77 2.81 37.68
C ALA A 45 -12.31 2.48 38.02
N GLN A 46 -12.05 1.39 38.74
CA GLN A 46 -10.70 0.92 39.06
C GLN A 46 -9.93 0.53 37.80
N ASP A 47 -10.61 -0.08 36.84
CA ASP A 47 -10.04 -0.48 35.58
C ASP A 47 -10.00 0.68 34.55
N GLY A 48 -10.38 1.89 34.99
CA GLY A 48 -10.35 3.10 34.14
C GLY A 48 -11.33 3.06 32.97
N VAL A 49 -12.34 2.19 33.04
CA VAL A 49 -13.35 2.04 31.97
C VAL A 49 -14.38 3.16 32.04
N ILE A 50 -14.72 3.59 33.25
CA ILE A 50 -15.56 4.76 33.50
C ILE A 50 -14.83 5.77 34.38
N GLU A 51 -15.12 7.04 34.17
CA GLU A 51 -14.60 8.17 34.95
C GLU A 51 -15.77 8.87 35.63
N GLY A 52 -15.57 9.30 36.88
CA GLY A 52 -16.50 10.16 37.56
C GLY A 52 -16.24 11.63 37.24
N TYR A 53 -16.83 12.50 38.04
CA TYR A 53 -16.52 13.92 37.98
C TYR A 53 -15.17 14.19 38.65
N GLY A 54 -14.45 15.20 38.16
CA GLY A 54 -13.09 15.53 38.60
C GLY A 54 -12.97 15.88 40.11
N ASP A 55 -14.08 15.90 40.87
CA ASP A 55 -14.16 16.12 42.29
C ASP A 55 -14.29 14.81 43.11
N THR A 56 -13.96 13.67 42.53
CA THR A 56 -14.08 12.33 43.15
C THR A 56 -15.53 11.90 43.46
N THR A 57 -16.51 12.48 42.79
CA THR A 57 -17.90 12.05 42.90
C THR A 57 -18.37 11.36 41.64
N PHE A 58 -19.22 10.33 41.80
CA PHE A 58 -19.96 9.72 40.69
C PHE A 58 -21.26 10.44 40.44
N ARG A 59 -21.74 11.19 41.50
CA ARG A 59 -23.00 11.92 41.53
C ARG A 59 -24.21 11.04 41.26
N GLY A 60 -24.20 9.80 41.78
CA GLY A 60 -25.26 8.83 41.61
C GLY A 60 -26.60 9.26 42.20
N ASN A 61 -26.59 10.17 43.17
CA ASN A 61 -27.78 10.79 43.71
C ASN A 61 -28.31 11.99 42.89
N GLN A 62 -27.55 12.45 41.89
CA GLN A 62 -28.02 13.43 40.93
C GLN A 62 -28.87 12.69 39.92
N SER A 63 -30.07 13.14 39.65
CA SER A 63 -30.92 12.55 38.62
C SER A 63 -30.22 12.68 37.26
N ILE A 64 -29.48 11.65 36.88
CA ILE A 64 -29.02 11.51 35.51
C ILE A 64 -30.14 10.84 34.72
N THR A 65 -30.31 11.30 33.49
CA THR A 65 -31.28 10.69 32.61
C THR A 65 -30.78 9.30 32.18
N ARG A 66 -31.68 8.39 31.86
CA ARG A 66 -31.30 7.08 31.27
C ARG A 66 -30.43 7.23 30.01
N TYR A 67 -30.64 8.32 29.24
CA TYR A 67 -29.81 8.65 28.08
C TYR A 67 -28.36 9.01 28.42
N GLU A 68 -28.13 9.75 29.52
CA GLU A 68 -26.76 10.05 29.98
C GLU A 68 -26.05 8.78 30.47
N MET A 69 -26.75 7.90 31.16
CA MET A 69 -26.22 6.60 31.56
C MET A 69 -25.90 5.72 30.32
N ALA A 70 -26.81 5.68 29.37
CA ALA A 70 -26.60 4.96 28.12
C ALA A 70 -25.37 5.48 27.34
N GLN A 71 -25.09 6.79 27.33
CA GLN A 71 -23.89 7.36 26.79
C GLN A 71 -22.60 6.87 27.47
N MET A 72 -22.64 6.74 28.82
CA MET A 72 -21.49 6.20 29.57
C MET A 72 -21.25 4.73 29.23
N VAL A 73 -22.32 3.93 29.14
CA VAL A 73 -22.25 2.52 28.73
C VAL A 73 -21.74 2.39 27.31
N ALA A 74 -22.20 3.24 26.38
CA ALA A 74 -21.71 3.25 24.99
C ALA A 74 -20.19 3.54 24.91
N LYS A 75 -19.69 4.47 25.73
CA LYS A 75 -18.22 4.75 25.81
C LYS A 75 -17.47 3.54 26.37
N ALA A 76 -17.99 2.85 27.37
CA ALA A 76 -17.39 1.64 27.92
C ALA A 76 -17.38 0.49 26.90
N MET A 77 -18.45 0.31 26.13
CA MET A 77 -18.55 -0.69 25.04
C MET A 77 -17.55 -0.43 23.90
N ALA A 78 -17.17 0.82 23.67
CA ALA A 78 -16.20 1.19 22.62
C ALA A 78 -14.75 0.83 22.98
N ARG A 79 -14.46 0.48 24.22
CA ARG A 79 -13.11 0.09 24.66
C ARG A 79 -12.78 -1.34 24.25
N THR A 80 -11.55 -1.56 23.79
CA THR A 80 -11.05 -2.86 23.34
C THR A 80 -10.07 -3.51 24.31
N ASP A 81 -9.67 -2.78 25.35
CA ASP A 81 -8.64 -3.15 26.34
C ASP A 81 -9.24 -3.51 27.72
N VAL A 82 -10.51 -3.91 27.75
CA VAL A 82 -11.23 -4.30 28.95
C VAL A 82 -11.02 -5.77 29.31
N SER A 83 -11.00 -6.07 30.62
CA SER A 83 -10.91 -7.45 31.10
C SER A 83 -12.19 -8.26 30.77
N ALA A 84 -12.12 -9.59 30.87
CA ALA A 84 -13.29 -10.45 30.64
C ALA A 84 -14.38 -10.20 31.68
N SER A 85 -14.02 -9.84 32.92
CA SER A 85 -14.97 -9.46 33.99
C SER A 85 -15.66 -8.16 33.67
N ASP A 86 -14.93 -7.13 33.23
CA ASP A 86 -15.49 -5.83 32.86
C ASP A 86 -16.41 -5.92 31.66
N LYS A 87 -16.05 -6.75 30.68
CA LYS A 87 -16.90 -7.02 29.54
C LYS A 87 -18.25 -7.59 29.96
N ALA A 88 -18.28 -8.53 30.92
CA ALA A 88 -19.53 -9.10 31.42
C ALA A 88 -20.38 -8.05 32.12
N LEU A 89 -19.77 -7.11 32.86
CA LEU A 89 -20.48 -5.98 33.50
C LEU A 89 -21.00 -4.99 32.48
N ILE A 90 -20.19 -4.65 31.46
CA ILE A 90 -20.60 -3.77 30.36
C ILE A 90 -21.78 -4.39 29.59
N ASP A 91 -21.68 -5.68 29.26
CA ASP A 91 -22.76 -6.40 28.56
C ASP A 91 -24.07 -6.42 29.36
N LYS A 92 -23.98 -6.57 30.69
CA LYS A 92 -25.15 -6.50 31.59
C LYS A 92 -25.78 -5.10 31.61
N LEU A 93 -24.93 -4.05 31.68
CA LEU A 93 -25.41 -2.67 31.61
C LEU A 93 -25.97 -2.34 30.21
N ALA A 94 -25.37 -2.83 29.17
CA ALA A 94 -25.86 -2.66 27.80
C ALA A 94 -27.24 -3.30 27.59
N ALA A 95 -27.50 -4.45 28.21
CA ALA A 95 -28.81 -5.08 28.17
C ALA A 95 -29.88 -4.24 28.91
N GLU A 96 -29.52 -3.66 30.06
CA GLU A 96 -30.43 -2.79 30.83
C GLU A 96 -30.79 -1.49 30.08
N PHE A 97 -29.84 -0.91 29.36
CA PHE A 97 -30.01 0.34 28.62
C PHE A 97 -30.21 0.14 27.10
N SER A 98 -30.68 -1.03 26.70
CA SER A 98 -30.78 -1.40 25.27
C SER A 98 -31.62 -0.43 24.44
N ASP A 99 -32.71 0.07 24.97
CA ASP A 99 -33.61 0.98 24.26
C ASP A 99 -33.00 2.38 24.10
N GLU A 100 -32.36 2.90 25.14
CA GLU A 100 -31.68 4.18 25.10
C GLU A 100 -30.44 4.12 24.22
N LEU A 101 -29.66 3.04 24.31
CA LEU A 101 -28.52 2.76 23.43
C LEU A 101 -28.96 2.65 21.97
N SER A 102 -30.10 2.00 21.71
CA SER A 102 -30.71 1.95 20.39
C SER A 102 -31.11 3.32 19.88
N ASN A 103 -31.68 4.16 20.72
CA ASN A 103 -32.11 5.52 20.37
C ASN A 103 -30.95 6.52 20.27
N LEU A 104 -29.89 6.39 21.06
CA LEU A 104 -28.69 7.24 21.04
C LEU A 104 -27.73 6.89 19.89
N GLY A 105 -28.05 5.87 19.08
CA GLY A 105 -27.17 5.50 18.00
C GLY A 105 -26.08 4.51 18.39
N VAL A 106 -26.29 3.67 19.41
CA VAL A 106 -25.64 2.35 19.46
C VAL A 106 -26.20 1.44 18.35
N ARG A 107 -27.26 1.83 17.71
CA ARG A 107 -27.47 1.62 16.26
C ARG A 107 -26.24 2.06 15.45
N VAL A 108 -25.44 3.00 15.92
CA VAL A 108 -24.21 3.45 15.26
C VAL A 108 -23.16 2.34 15.24
N ALA A 109 -22.92 1.56 16.26
CA ALA A 109 -22.00 0.41 16.13
C ALA A 109 -22.58 -0.70 15.22
N ASN A 110 -23.89 -0.88 15.18
CA ASN A 110 -24.55 -1.78 14.23
C ASN A 110 -24.90 -1.08 12.91
N LEU A 111 -25.13 0.22 12.87
CA LEU A 111 -25.26 1.01 11.65
C LEU A 111 -23.89 1.36 11.06
N GLU A 112 -22.86 1.62 11.83
CA GLU A 112 -21.47 1.68 11.36
C GLU A 112 -20.99 0.31 10.88
N ARG A 113 -21.35 -0.77 11.57
CA ARG A 113 -21.11 -2.13 11.05
C ARG A 113 -21.96 -2.46 9.81
N ASN A 114 -23.12 -1.85 9.62
CA ASN A 114 -24.03 -2.12 8.49
C ASN A 114 -24.12 -0.99 7.46
N ALA A 115 -23.82 0.27 7.81
CA ALA A 115 -23.76 1.38 6.86
C ALA A 115 -22.42 1.48 6.15
N ASP A 116 -21.32 1.06 6.79
CA ASP A 116 -19.97 1.07 6.22
C ASP A 116 -19.45 -0.31 5.88
N LYS A 117 -20.29 -1.18 5.29
CA LYS A 117 -19.77 -2.42 4.66
C LYS A 117 -18.76 -2.14 3.56
N VAL A 118 -18.74 -0.91 3.03
CA VAL A 118 -17.79 -0.49 2.01
C VAL A 118 -17.04 0.75 2.49
N LYS A 119 -15.76 0.58 2.79
CA LYS A 119 -14.84 1.67 3.10
C LYS A 119 -14.25 2.25 1.83
N TRP A 120 -14.38 3.57 1.68
CA TRP A 120 -13.81 4.32 0.57
C TRP A 120 -12.53 5.02 1.02
N THR A 121 -11.49 4.94 0.19
CA THR A 121 -10.24 5.70 0.35
C THR A 121 -9.76 6.10 -1.02
N GLY A 122 -8.98 7.15 -1.12
CA GLY A 122 -8.58 7.61 -2.44
C GLY A 122 -7.33 8.47 -2.46
N GLU A 123 -7.00 8.88 -3.68
CA GLU A 123 -5.88 9.74 -3.99
C GLU A 123 -6.19 10.64 -5.17
N ALA A 124 -5.96 11.94 -5.04
CA ALA A 124 -5.84 12.87 -6.15
C ALA A 124 -4.36 13.19 -6.33
N ARG A 125 -3.81 12.95 -7.54
CA ARG A 125 -2.37 13.05 -7.79
C ARG A 125 -2.09 13.86 -9.05
N TYR A 126 -1.35 14.93 -8.91
CA TYR A 126 -0.69 15.61 -10.02
C TYR A 126 0.70 15.03 -10.24
N ARG A 127 1.09 14.82 -11.51
CA ARG A 127 2.42 14.36 -11.89
C ARG A 127 2.92 15.14 -13.10
N TYR A 128 4.21 15.47 -13.06
CA TYR A 128 4.94 16.09 -14.16
C TYR A 128 6.15 15.25 -14.51
N TRP A 129 6.35 14.97 -15.79
CA TRP A 129 7.55 14.35 -16.34
C TRP A 129 8.20 15.24 -17.38
N SER A 130 9.50 15.39 -17.27
CA SER A 130 10.31 16.00 -18.30
C SER A 130 11.40 15.00 -18.71
N ARG A 131 11.28 14.47 -19.90
CA ARG A 131 12.12 13.42 -20.48
C ARG A 131 13.04 14.03 -21.52
N ARG A 132 14.32 13.68 -21.48
CA ARG A 132 15.35 14.11 -22.41
C ARG A 132 16.20 12.91 -22.77
N VAL A 133 16.00 12.33 -23.95
CA VAL A 133 16.71 11.13 -24.43
C VAL A 133 17.30 11.41 -25.78
N GLU A 134 18.58 11.11 -25.96
CA GLU A 134 19.29 11.26 -27.23
C GLU A 134 19.20 9.96 -28.03
N ASP A 135 18.96 10.06 -29.36
CA ASP A 135 18.94 8.96 -30.33
C ASP A 135 18.25 7.68 -29.82
N ARG A 136 16.95 7.77 -29.55
CA ARG A 136 16.17 6.65 -29.00
C ARG A 136 15.82 5.64 -30.09
N GLU A 137 16.71 4.67 -30.35
CA GLU A 137 16.48 3.61 -31.35
C GLU A 137 15.39 2.62 -30.94
N ALA A 138 15.27 2.28 -29.66
CA ALA A 138 14.38 1.21 -29.16
C ALA A 138 12.88 1.52 -29.26
N SER A 139 12.46 2.74 -29.61
CA SER A 139 11.05 3.11 -29.66
C SER A 139 10.46 3.23 -31.06
N GLY A 140 11.18 2.75 -32.09
CA GLY A 140 10.72 2.84 -33.49
C GLY A 140 10.67 4.27 -34.02
N HIS A 141 11.40 5.19 -33.40
CA HIS A 141 11.66 6.51 -33.96
C HIS A 141 13.00 6.44 -34.68
N ASN A 142 12.95 6.38 -36.01
CA ASN A 142 14.12 6.58 -36.88
C ASN A 142 14.55 8.04 -36.79
N GLY A 143 15.16 8.45 -35.68
CA GLY A 143 15.45 9.85 -35.44
C GLY A 143 16.83 10.05 -34.88
N THR A 144 17.73 10.54 -35.71
CA THR A 144 18.90 11.30 -35.28
C THR A 144 18.40 12.57 -34.58
N GLY A 145 18.34 12.59 -33.24
CA GLY A 145 17.93 13.79 -32.52
C GLY A 145 17.57 13.56 -31.04
N LYS A 146 17.35 14.66 -30.33
CA LYS A 146 16.94 14.63 -28.91
C LYS A 146 15.43 14.48 -28.79
N ASP A 147 14.96 13.35 -28.24
CA ASP A 147 13.57 13.20 -27.84
C ASP A 147 13.33 14.02 -26.56
N LYS A 148 12.57 15.12 -26.69
CA LYS A 148 12.19 15.99 -25.60
C LYS A 148 10.69 15.88 -25.40
N LYS A 149 10.28 15.23 -24.33
CA LYS A 149 8.85 15.12 -23.95
C LYS A 149 8.63 15.69 -22.56
N ASN A 150 7.64 16.56 -22.46
CA ASN A 150 7.05 16.97 -21.20
C ASN A 150 5.63 16.40 -21.16
N LYS A 151 5.24 15.89 -20.00
CA LYS A 151 3.90 15.35 -19.79
C LYS A 151 3.47 15.67 -18.38
N ASP A 152 2.27 16.17 -18.22
CA ASP A 152 1.61 16.35 -16.95
C ASP A 152 0.26 15.67 -16.93
N THR A 153 -0.09 15.07 -15.80
CA THR A 153 -1.31 14.30 -15.64
C THR A 153 -1.91 14.52 -14.26
N LEU A 154 -3.23 14.51 -14.22
CA LEU A 154 -4.00 14.32 -13.00
C LEU A 154 -4.51 12.88 -12.94
N LEU A 155 -4.33 12.23 -11.81
CA LEU A 155 -4.90 10.94 -11.48
C LEU A 155 -5.89 11.12 -10.33
N PHE A 156 -7.12 10.65 -10.52
CA PHE A 156 -8.06 10.39 -9.45
C PHE A 156 -8.18 8.88 -9.25
N ARG A 157 -7.93 8.42 -8.05
CA ARG A 157 -7.97 7.00 -7.69
C ARG A 157 -8.88 6.79 -6.52
N LEU A 158 -9.78 5.82 -6.64
CA LEU A 158 -10.72 5.47 -5.60
C LEU A 158 -10.62 3.97 -5.29
N TYR A 159 -10.52 3.63 -4.02
CA TYR A 159 -10.61 2.27 -3.52
C TYR A 159 -11.92 2.06 -2.80
N ALA A 160 -12.63 0.99 -3.16
CA ALA A 160 -13.76 0.46 -2.42
C ALA A 160 -13.33 -0.85 -1.75
N THR A 161 -13.45 -0.95 -0.44
CA THR A 161 -13.15 -2.17 0.30
C THR A 161 -14.40 -2.60 1.05
N GLY A 162 -15.07 -3.65 0.55
CA GLY A 162 -16.26 -4.26 1.15
C GLY A 162 -15.87 -5.42 2.06
N GLU A 163 -16.36 -5.43 3.30
CA GLU A 163 -16.22 -6.54 4.23
C GLU A 163 -17.27 -7.63 3.85
N ILE A 164 -16.81 -8.86 3.59
CA ILE A 164 -17.68 -10.01 3.28
C ILE A 164 -18.02 -10.75 4.58
N ASN A 165 -16.98 -11.07 5.35
CA ASN A 165 -17.04 -11.67 6.68
C ASN A 165 -15.74 -11.40 7.45
N ASP A 166 -15.55 -12.00 8.62
CA ASP A 166 -14.40 -11.76 9.50
C ASP A 166 -13.03 -12.00 8.82
N ASN A 167 -12.96 -12.89 7.85
CA ASN A 167 -11.72 -13.25 7.15
C ASN A 167 -11.63 -12.67 5.75
N TRP A 168 -12.76 -12.41 5.07
CA TRP A 168 -12.79 -12.05 3.66
C TRP A 168 -13.28 -10.64 3.41
N ARG A 169 -12.62 -9.97 2.47
CA ARG A 169 -13.02 -8.66 1.93
C ARG A 169 -12.90 -8.64 0.41
N ALA A 170 -13.78 -7.88 -0.23
CA ALA A 170 -13.67 -7.54 -1.65
C ALA A 170 -13.02 -6.17 -1.80
N VAL A 171 -12.08 -6.04 -2.73
CA VAL A 171 -11.38 -4.78 -3.01
C VAL A 171 -11.55 -4.41 -4.47
N GLY A 172 -12.09 -3.22 -4.71
CA GLY A 172 -12.15 -2.59 -6.02
C GLY A 172 -11.24 -1.36 -6.09
N ARG A 173 -10.66 -1.07 -7.26
CA ARG A 173 -9.92 0.16 -7.53
C ARG A 173 -10.33 0.75 -8.86
N LEU A 174 -10.81 1.99 -8.82
CA LEU A 174 -11.08 2.82 -9.97
C LEU A 174 -9.93 3.81 -10.15
N ASP A 175 -9.41 3.92 -11.37
CA ASP A 175 -8.42 4.92 -11.75
C ASP A 175 -8.98 5.76 -12.91
N ALA A 176 -8.98 7.07 -12.76
CA ALA A 176 -9.24 8.03 -13.82
C ALA A 176 -7.99 8.91 -13.99
N THR A 177 -7.47 9.00 -15.20
CA THR A 177 -6.29 9.82 -15.50
C THR A 177 -6.61 10.76 -16.64
N THR A 178 -6.39 12.05 -16.42
CA THR A 178 -6.46 13.04 -17.50
C THR A 178 -5.07 13.57 -17.83
N ASN A 179 -4.84 13.84 -19.12
CA ASN A 179 -3.62 14.45 -19.62
C ASN A 179 -3.84 15.98 -19.67
N MET A 180 -3.04 16.71 -18.90
CA MET A 180 -3.17 18.17 -18.83
C MET A 180 -2.33 18.90 -19.89
N THR A 181 -1.44 18.20 -20.57
CA THR A 181 -0.59 18.80 -21.62
C THR A 181 -1.41 19.29 -22.81
N SER A 182 -2.55 18.68 -23.07
CA SER A 182 -3.38 18.96 -24.25
C SER A 182 -4.63 19.79 -23.95
N ASP A 183 -4.85 20.26 -22.74
CA ASP A 183 -6.04 21.03 -22.33
C ASP A 183 -7.32 20.54 -23.02
N SER A 184 -7.50 19.28 -23.07
CA SER A 184 -8.56 18.73 -23.91
C SER A 184 -9.79 18.44 -23.08
N GLY A 185 -10.64 19.39 -23.01
CA GLY A 185 -12.03 19.12 -22.74
C GLY A 185 -12.64 18.25 -23.83
N GLY A 186 -12.25 16.99 -23.97
CA GLY A 186 -13.15 16.07 -24.61
C GLY A 186 -12.74 15.23 -25.81
N SER A 187 -11.54 15.31 -26.33
CA SER A 187 -11.13 14.39 -27.42
C SER A 187 -10.03 13.40 -27.04
N ASP A 188 -9.46 13.54 -25.87
CA ASP A 188 -8.41 12.64 -25.40
C ASP A 188 -9.05 11.39 -24.79
N LYS A 189 -8.81 10.24 -25.43
CA LYS A 189 -9.28 8.92 -24.97
C LYS A 189 -8.71 8.50 -23.58
N THR A 190 -8.02 9.41 -22.89
CA THR A 190 -7.38 9.18 -21.59
C THR A 190 -8.29 9.46 -20.40
N ASP A 191 -9.43 10.15 -20.58
CA ASP A 191 -10.34 10.52 -19.49
C ASP A 191 -11.27 9.39 -19.03
N ASN A 192 -10.98 8.16 -19.43
CA ASN A 192 -11.79 7.00 -19.07
C ASN A 192 -11.51 6.53 -17.64
N VAL A 193 -12.59 6.31 -16.89
CA VAL A 193 -12.53 5.59 -15.62
C VAL A 193 -12.26 4.10 -15.89
N LYS A 194 -11.20 3.56 -15.32
CA LYS A 194 -10.80 2.15 -15.46
C LYS A 194 -10.98 1.41 -14.15
N LEU A 195 -11.63 0.25 -14.21
CA LEU A 195 -11.61 -0.71 -13.11
C LEU A 195 -10.24 -1.42 -13.10
N SER A 196 -9.29 -0.85 -12.34
CA SER A 196 -7.90 -1.27 -12.35
C SER A 196 -7.64 -2.53 -11.54
N ARG A 197 -8.39 -2.73 -10.44
CA ARG A 197 -8.30 -3.92 -9.58
C ARG A 197 -9.69 -4.36 -9.15
N VAL A 198 -9.92 -5.66 -9.11
CA VAL A 198 -11.07 -6.31 -8.46
C VAL A 198 -10.59 -7.66 -7.96
N TYR A 199 -10.54 -7.83 -6.65
CA TYR A 199 -10.13 -9.09 -6.07
C TYR A 199 -10.76 -9.32 -4.70
N ALA A 200 -10.89 -10.59 -4.33
CA ALA A 200 -11.19 -11.00 -2.98
C ALA A 200 -9.90 -11.26 -2.21
N GLN A 201 -9.86 -10.85 -0.95
CA GLN A 201 -8.75 -11.10 -0.05
C GLN A 201 -9.24 -11.81 1.19
N GLY A 202 -8.65 -12.98 1.46
CA GLY A 202 -8.87 -13.77 2.67
C GLY A 202 -7.65 -13.67 3.59
N ASP A 203 -7.83 -13.18 4.80
CA ASP A 203 -6.77 -13.03 5.81
C ASP A 203 -7.01 -14.03 6.95
N TYR A 204 -6.06 -14.93 7.13
CA TYR A 204 -6.04 -15.96 8.17
C TYR A 204 -4.81 -15.79 9.05
N THR A 205 -4.76 -16.48 10.17
CA THR A 205 -3.67 -16.32 11.17
C THR A 205 -2.27 -16.57 10.58
N ASN A 206 -2.14 -17.54 9.66
CA ASN A 206 -0.85 -18.00 9.13
C ASN A 206 -0.73 -17.88 7.61
N PHE A 207 -1.80 -17.52 6.91
CA PHE A 207 -1.77 -17.35 5.46
C PHE A 207 -2.76 -16.28 4.99
N GLN A 208 -2.52 -15.76 3.80
CA GLN A 208 -3.39 -14.84 3.08
C GLN A 208 -3.67 -15.40 1.69
N VAL A 209 -4.88 -15.20 1.19
CA VAL A 209 -5.28 -15.58 -0.17
C VAL A 209 -5.76 -14.35 -0.91
N LEU A 210 -5.32 -14.18 -2.16
CA LEU A 210 -5.80 -13.15 -3.09
C LEU A 210 -6.36 -13.83 -4.34
N LEU A 211 -7.56 -13.46 -4.78
CA LEU A 211 -8.24 -14.05 -5.94
C LEU A 211 -8.83 -12.94 -6.81
N GLY A 212 -8.43 -12.86 -8.08
CA GLY A 212 -8.96 -11.91 -9.04
C GLY A 212 -7.88 -11.01 -9.66
N LYS A 213 -8.27 -9.83 -10.13
CA LYS A 213 -7.33 -8.81 -10.66
C LYS A 213 -6.70 -8.05 -9.51
N GLN A 214 -5.54 -8.49 -9.09
CA GLN A 214 -4.86 -8.14 -7.84
C GLN A 214 -3.54 -7.38 -8.09
N PRO A 215 -2.90 -6.79 -7.03
CA PRO A 215 -1.58 -6.20 -7.14
C PRO A 215 -0.54 -7.17 -7.66
N PHE A 216 0.34 -6.69 -8.54
CA PHE A 216 1.52 -7.39 -9.03
C PHE A 216 2.76 -6.57 -8.69
N PHE A 217 3.46 -6.96 -7.64
CA PHE A 217 4.59 -6.22 -7.11
C PHE A 217 5.74 -7.15 -6.70
N SER A 218 6.94 -6.86 -7.17
CA SER A 218 8.14 -7.63 -6.81
C SER A 218 8.65 -7.22 -5.41
N THR A 219 8.03 -7.80 -4.37
CA THR A 219 8.31 -7.45 -2.97
C THR A 219 9.73 -7.78 -2.54
N GLU A 220 10.33 -8.83 -3.08
CA GLU A 220 11.68 -9.29 -2.79
C GLU A 220 12.76 -8.31 -3.27
N THR A 221 12.44 -7.48 -4.27
CA THR A 221 13.36 -6.51 -4.88
C THR A 221 12.87 -5.06 -4.77
N ASN A 222 11.88 -4.82 -3.89
CA ASN A 222 11.25 -3.52 -3.69
C ASN A 222 10.80 -2.84 -5.01
N GLY A 223 10.19 -3.64 -5.92
CA GLY A 223 9.61 -3.13 -7.15
C GLY A 223 10.58 -2.96 -8.33
N LEU A 224 11.77 -3.56 -8.30
CA LEU A 224 12.72 -3.51 -9.42
C LEU A 224 12.12 -4.08 -10.72
N LEU A 225 11.29 -5.12 -10.63
CA LEU A 225 10.78 -5.86 -11.79
C LEU A 225 9.35 -5.50 -12.17
N PHE A 226 8.45 -5.46 -11.16
CA PHE A 226 7.01 -5.33 -11.36
C PHE A 226 6.37 -4.40 -10.35
N ASP A 227 5.56 -3.46 -10.86
CA ASP A 227 4.57 -2.67 -10.11
C ASP A 227 3.33 -2.47 -10.98
N GLY A 228 2.35 -3.37 -10.83
CA GLY A 228 1.16 -3.36 -11.69
C GLY A 228 0.03 -4.19 -11.11
N ASN A 229 -0.65 -4.90 -12.01
CA ASN A 229 -1.75 -5.80 -11.67
C ASN A 229 -1.65 -7.06 -12.52
N PHE A 230 -2.00 -8.21 -11.95
CA PHE A 230 -2.25 -9.43 -12.71
C PHE A 230 -3.58 -10.04 -12.32
N SER A 231 -4.13 -10.93 -13.16
CA SER A 231 -5.38 -11.63 -12.91
C SER A 231 -5.07 -13.09 -12.60
N GLY A 232 -5.41 -13.53 -11.39
CA GLY A 232 -5.10 -14.89 -10.96
C GLY A 232 -5.33 -15.10 -9.48
N ALA A 233 -4.57 -16.03 -8.93
CA ALA A 233 -4.55 -16.37 -7.52
C ALA A 233 -3.17 -16.16 -6.92
N GLY A 234 -3.12 -15.73 -5.67
CA GLY A 234 -1.92 -15.63 -4.84
C GLY A 234 -2.19 -16.17 -3.44
N VAL A 235 -1.24 -16.93 -2.91
CA VAL A 235 -1.29 -17.40 -1.52
C VAL A 235 0.03 -17.09 -0.85
N THR A 236 -0.02 -16.42 0.29
CA THR A 236 1.16 -16.08 1.10
C THR A 236 1.07 -16.77 2.44
N PHE A 237 2.08 -17.54 2.81
CA PHE A 237 2.21 -18.24 4.08
C PHE A 237 3.29 -17.59 4.95
N GLY A 238 3.12 -17.71 6.27
CA GLY A 238 4.11 -17.33 7.24
C GLY A 238 4.00 -15.89 7.73
N LYS A 239 4.85 -15.53 8.70
CA LYS A 239 4.84 -14.21 9.37
C LYS A 239 6.14 -13.44 9.15
N GLN A 240 7.24 -13.89 9.76
CA GLN A 240 8.56 -13.29 9.63
C GLN A 240 9.26 -13.78 8.35
N LEU A 241 9.20 -15.08 8.09
CA LEU A 241 9.49 -15.66 6.78
C LEU A 241 8.16 -15.87 6.05
N LYS A 242 8.01 -15.21 4.91
CA LYS A 242 6.83 -15.31 4.05
C LYS A 242 7.20 -16.04 2.77
N ALA A 243 6.42 -17.06 2.42
CA ALA A 243 6.47 -17.73 1.13
C ALA A 243 5.20 -17.39 0.37
N THR A 244 5.32 -16.84 -0.84
CA THR A 244 4.20 -16.48 -1.70
C THR A 244 4.25 -17.30 -2.97
N LEU A 245 3.12 -17.88 -3.34
CA LEU A 245 2.89 -18.59 -4.60
C LEU A 245 1.84 -17.83 -5.40
N GLU A 246 2.09 -17.58 -6.66
CA GLU A 246 1.19 -16.86 -7.56
C GLU A 246 1.03 -17.60 -8.88
N ALA A 247 -0.17 -17.59 -9.44
CA ALA A 247 -0.43 -18.08 -10.79
C ALA A 247 -1.61 -17.32 -11.43
N GLY A 248 -1.51 -17.08 -12.75
CA GLY A 248 -2.53 -16.36 -13.48
C GLY A 248 -2.06 -15.81 -14.81
N ARG A 249 -2.55 -14.63 -15.16
CA ARG A 249 -2.19 -13.93 -16.40
C ARG A 249 -1.84 -12.47 -16.11
N TRP A 250 -0.76 -12.02 -16.74
CA TRP A 250 -0.33 -10.63 -16.69
C TRP A 250 -0.48 -9.99 -18.08
N THR A 251 -1.19 -8.84 -18.15
CA THR A 251 -1.30 -8.10 -19.42
C THR A 251 0.00 -7.38 -19.74
N LEU A 252 0.48 -7.55 -20.97
CA LEU A 252 1.74 -7.02 -21.45
C LEU A 252 1.66 -5.53 -21.89
N ASP A 253 0.48 -4.91 -21.82
CA ASP A 253 0.27 -3.49 -22.17
C ASP A 253 1.16 -2.54 -21.37
N ASN A 254 1.56 -2.95 -20.16
CA ASN A 254 2.40 -2.17 -19.25
C ASN A 254 3.85 -2.69 -19.20
N ALA A 255 4.20 -3.67 -20.02
CA ALA A 255 5.51 -4.29 -20.06
C ALA A 255 6.47 -3.50 -20.93
N GLY A 256 7.14 -2.51 -20.40
CA GLY A 256 8.15 -1.74 -21.13
C GLY A 256 7.74 -1.24 -22.53
N ASP A 257 8.54 -0.38 -23.12
CA ASP A 257 8.16 0.26 -24.38
C ASP A 257 8.14 -0.69 -25.60
N VAL A 258 9.00 -1.72 -25.62
CA VAL A 258 9.12 -2.64 -26.75
C VAL A 258 8.13 -3.78 -26.63
N LEU A 259 8.11 -4.48 -25.51
CA LEU A 259 7.24 -5.64 -25.30
C LEU A 259 5.77 -5.26 -25.40
N SER A 260 5.34 -4.11 -24.84
CA SER A 260 3.95 -3.62 -24.94
C SER A 260 3.51 -3.35 -26.39
N LYS A 261 4.41 -2.87 -27.25
CA LYS A 261 4.11 -2.61 -28.67
C LYS A 261 3.98 -3.89 -29.49
N VAL A 262 4.84 -4.88 -29.24
CA VAL A 262 4.78 -6.15 -29.97
C VAL A 262 3.63 -7.02 -29.47
N SER A 263 3.28 -6.96 -28.18
CA SER A 263 2.17 -7.70 -27.59
C SER A 263 0.81 -7.25 -28.15
N ALA A 264 0.65 -5.97 -28.47
CA ALA A 264 -0.59 -5.45 -29.06
C ALA A 264 -0.94 -6.12 -30.42
N LYS A 265 0.06 -6.70 -31.10
CA LYS A 265 -0.10 -7.38 -32.39
C LYS A 265 -0.13 -8.91 -32.29
N ASN A 266 0.29 -9.45 -31.16
CA ASN A 266 0.41 -10.88 -30.88
C ASN A 266 -0.43 -11.24 -29.62
N ASP A 267 0.22 -11.88 -28.64
CA ASP A 267 -0.40 -12.16 -27.34
C ASP A 267 -0.42 -10.94 -26.43
N GLN A 268 -1.60 -10.50 -26.03
CA GLN A 268 -1.74 -9.34 -25.14
C GLN A 268 -1.47 -9.67 -23.66
N ALA A 269 -1.37 -10.95 -23.32
CA ALA A 269 -1.14 -11.39 -21.93
C ALA A 269 -0.20 -12.59 -21.88
N ALA A 270 0.69 -12.59 -20.89
CA ALA A 270 1.52 -13.74 -20.56
C ALA A 270 0.87 -14.62 -19.49
N ASN A 271 0.99 -15.94 -19.62
CA ASN A 271 0.74 -16.87 -18.53
C ASN A 271 1.83 -16.66 -17.47
N TYR A 272 1.43 -16.51 -16.21
CA TYR A 272 2.33 -16.16 -15.12
C TYR A 272 2.28 -17.20 -14.01
N GLN A 273 3.46 -17.59 -13.53
CA GLN A 273 3.66 -18.35 -12.30
C GLN A 273 4.86 -17.76 -11.54
N GLY A 274 4.74 -17.67 -10.23
CA GLY A 274 5.81 -17.13 -9.38
C GLY A 274 5.86 -17.79 -8.00
N ILE A 275 7.08 -17.87 -7.51
CA ILE A 275 7.38 -18.20 -6.11
C ILE A 275 8.29 -17.12 -5.53
N MET A 276 7.94 -16.60 -4.36
CA MET A 276 8.69 -15.56 -3.67
C MET A 276 8.89 -15.93 -2.22
N LEU A 277 10.09 -15.66 -1.72
CA LEU A 277 10.46 -15.79 -0.31
C LEU A 277 10.88 -14.41 0.19
N ASN A 278 10.31 -13.96 1.30
CA ASN A 278 10.66 -12.71 1.96
C ASN A 278 10.90 -12.98 3.44
N TYR A 279 12.08 -12.61 3.95
CA TYR A 279 12.46 -12.75 5.34
C TYR A 279 12.83 -11.40 5.92
N THR A 280 12.09 -10.95 6.94
CA THR A 280 12.25 -9.60 7.51
C THR A 280 12.45 -9.64 9.02
N PRO A 281 13.64 -10.10 9.50
CA PRO A 281 14.00 -10.03 10.92
C PRO A 281 14.49 -8.64 11.27
N ASN A 282 13.79 -7.92 12.17
CA ASN A 282 14.22 -6.64 12.74
C ASN A 282 14.68 -5.59 11.69
N LYS A 283 16.02 -5.39 11.58
CA LYS A 283 16.64 -4.38 10.72
C LYS A 283 16.99 -4.87 9.32
N LEU A 284 16.99 -6.18 9.11
CA LEU A 284 17.35 -6.83 7.84
C LEU A 284 16.09 -7.26 7.11
N ALA A 285 16.03 -7.04 5.82
CA ALA A 285 15.05 -7.65 4.92
C ALA A 285 15.81 -8.38 3.81
N LEU A 286 15.44 -9.62 3.55
CA LEU A 286 16.00 -10.45 2.49
C LEU A 286 14.85 -10.98 1.63
N GLY A 287 15.08 -11.09 0.34
CA GLY A 287 14.10 -11.64 -0.56
C GLY A 287 14.72 -12.39 -1.72
N ALA A 288 14.02 -13.42 -2.20
CA ALA A 288 14.36 -14.17 -3.39
C ALA A 288 13.07 -14.55 -4.13
N ALA A 289 13.12 -14.59 -5.46
CA ALA A 289 11.99 -15.06 -6.25
C ALA A 289 12.42 -15.72 -7.55
N TYR A 290 11.54 -16.56 -8.05
CA TYR A 290 11.56 -17.09 -9.40
C TYR A 290 10.20 -16.85 -10.03
N ARG A 291 10.20 -16.35 -11.29
CA ARG A 291 8.99 -16.06 -12.05
C ARG A 291 9.12 -16.59 -13.47
N HIS A 292 8.05 -17.21 -13.92
CA HIS A 292 7.87 -17.65 -15.29
C HIS A 292 6.73 -16.88 -15.96
N LEU A 293 6.99 -16.33 -17.14
CA LEU A 293 6.00 -15.67 -17.99
C LEU A 293 6.08 -16.30 -19.39
N GLY A 294 4.99 -16.92 -19.87
CA GLY A 294 4.89 -17.53 -21.19
C GLY A 294 4.01 -16.71 -22.12
N SER A 295 4.54 -16.29 -23.29
CA SER A 295 3.82 -15.58 -24.34
C SER A 295 4.64 -15.53 -25.62
N ASP A 296 4.01 -15.76 -26.77
CA ASP A 296 4.63 -15.60 -28.09
C ASP A 296 5.09 -14.16 -28.38
N ALA A 297 4.62 -13.17 -27.62
CA ALA A 297 5.09 -11.79 -27.73
C ALA A 297 6.60 -11.66 -27.49
N PHE A 298 7.23 -12.51 -26.67
CA PHE A 298 8.68 -12.49 -26.44
C PHE A 298 9.48 -12.81 -27.71
N LYS A 299 9.02 -13.71 -28.57
CA LYS A 299 9.64 -14.01 -29.86
C LYS A 299 9.75 -12.79 -30.76
N SER A 300 8.82 -11.85 -30.63
CA SER A 300 8.73 -10.64 -31.45
C SER A 300 9.54 -9.46 -30.93
N VAL A 301 10.15 -9.56 -29.73
CA VAL A 301 11.04 -8.51 -29.19
C VAL A 301 12.42 -8.62 -29.86
N PRO A 302 12.88 -7.60 -30.63
CA PRO A 302 14.11 -7.69 -31.40
C PRO A 302 15.35 -7.93 -30.55
N SER A 303 15.40 -7.36 -29.34
CA SER A 303 16.53 -7.50 -28.42
C SER A 303 16.52 -8.80 -27.61
N TYR A 304 15.42 -9.58 -27.68
CA TYR A 304 15.25 -10.74 -26.81
C TYR A 304 16.17 -11.89 -27.18
N SER A 305 16.34 -12.14 -28.46
CA SER A 305 17.19 -13.22 -28.98
C SER A 305 18.11 -12.76 -30.10
N ASN A 306 19.29 -13.36 -30.15
CA ASN A 306 20.24 -13.20 -31.25
C ASN A 306 19.86 -14.07 -32.48
N SER A 307 18.92 -15.00 -32.37
CA SER A 307 18.46 -15.81 -33.49
C SER A 307 17.76 -14.95 -34.54
N LYS A 308 18.11 -15.16 -35.79
CA LYS A 308 17.48 -14.52 -36.95
C LYS A 308 16.11 -15.14 -37.26
N ASP A 309 15.98 -16.46 -37.03
CA ASP A 309 14.70 -17.15 -37.19
C ASP A 309 13.80 -16.94 -35.97
N VAL A 310 12.60 -16.43 -36.20
CA VAL A 310 11.62 -16.18 -35.14
C VAL A 310 11.11 -17.50 -34.52
N ALA A 311 11.10 -18.60 -35.30
CA ALA A 311 10.68 -19.90 -34.81
C ALA A 311 11.62 -20.46 -33.74
N ASP A 312 12.91 -20.10 -33.78
CA ASP A 312 13.93 -20.55 -32.83
C ASP A 312 14.04 -19.66 -31.58
N ARG A 313 13.23 -18.60 -31.49
CA ARG A 313 13.29 -17.67 -30.37
C ARG A 313 12.44 -18.18 -29.20
N GLU A 314 12.88 -17.85 -27.99
CA GLU A 314 12.18 -18.17 -26.76
C GLU A 314 10.84 -17.42 -26.66
N ASP A 315 9.79 -18.13 -26.24
CA ASP A 315 8.43 -17.64 -26.05
C ASP A 315 8.11 -17.35 -24.57
N SER A 316 9.13 -17.29 -23.75
CA SER A 316 8.95 -17.14 -22.30
C SER A 316 10.06 -16.31 -21.67
N ALA A 317 9.78 -15.72 -20.53
CA ALA A 317 10.76 -15.14 -19.62
C ALA A 317 10.84 -16.00 -18.35
N GLN A 318 12.07 -16.29 -17.92
CA GLN A 318 12.37 -16.97 -16.67
C GLN A 318 13.28 -16.07 -15.84
N ILE A 319 12.69 -15.42 -14.84
CA ILE A 319 13.36 -14.37 -14.07
C ILE A 319 13.56 -14.86 -12.64
N TRP A 320 14.83 -14.96 -12.24
CA TRP A 320 15.17 -15.06 -10.82
C TRP A 320 15.62 -13.70 -10.30
N SER A 321 15.39 -13.45 -9.02
CA SER A 321 15.71 -12.19 -8.39
C SER A 321 16.07 -12.36 -6.92
N LEU A 322 16.95 -11.49 -6.45
CA LEU A 322 17.41 -11.39 -5.07
C LEU A 322 17.36 -9.94 -4.61
N GLY A 323 16.98 -9.72 -3.37
CA GLY A 323 16.97 -8.40 -2.76
C GLY A 323 17.40 -8.45 -1.31
N ALA A 324 18.02 -7.38 -0.85
CA ALA A 324 18.40 -7.17 0.53
C ALA A 324 18.23 -5.71 0.91
N ALA A 325 17.76 -5.45 2.12
CA ALA A 325 17.75 -4.11 2.69
C ALA A 325 18.20 -4.17 4.16
N TYR A 326 18.97 -3.18 4.57
CA TYR A 326 19.42 -3.05 5.95
C TYR A 326 19.17 -1.64 6.49
N ARG A 327 18.43 -1.57 7.61
CA ARG A 327 18.17 -0.34 8.32
C ARG A 327 19.23 -0.13 9.41
N PHE A 328 20.15 0.79 9.18
CA PHE A 328 21.21 1.09 10.16
C PHE A 328 20.61 1.67 11.45
N ASP A 329 19.74 2.65 11.30
CA ASP A 329 19.03 3.32 12.39
C ASP A 329 17.63 3.79 11.94
N ARG A 330 17.05 4.77 12.64
CA ARG A 330 15.74 5.33 12.29
C ARG A 330 15.73 6.15 11.01
N ASN A 331 16.90 6.62 10.57
CA ASN A 331 17.05 7.55 9.46
C ASN A 331 17.66 6.89 8.22
N TRP A 332 18.60 5.96 8.37
CA TRP A 332 19.37 5.42 7.25
C TRP A 332 18.95 4.00 6.88
N ASN A 333 18.69 3.80 5.59
CA ASN A 333 18.39 2.51 4.99
C ASN A 333 19.22 2.33 3.72
N LEU A 334 19.87 1.18 3.59
CA LEU A 334 20.54 0.74 2.37
C LEU A 334 19.78 -0.44 1.81
N GLU A 335 19.46 -0.41 0.54
CA GLU A 335 18.84 -1.52 -0.18
C GLU A 335 19.57 -1.83 -1.47
N GLY A 336 19.56 -3.09 -1.87
CA GLY A 336 20.11 -3.57 -3.12
C GLY A 336 19.27 -4.70 -3.66
N ALA A 337 19.19 -4.79 -4.99
CA ALA A 337 18.48 -5.84 -5.68
C ALA A 337 19.21 -6.22 -6.99
N TYR A 338 19.07 -7.48 -7.37
CA TYR A 338 19.55 -8.02 -8.63
C TYR A 338 18.51 -8.96 -9.22
N ALA A 339 18.39 -8.96 -10.53
CA ALA A 339 17.55 -9.90 -11.27
C ALA A 339 18.14 -10.25 -12.63
N GLU A 340 17.85 -11.45 -13.10
CA GLU A 340 18.23 -11.92 -14.42
C GLU A 340 17.12 -12.74 -15.07
N ASN A 341 16.85 -12.47 -16.33
CA ASN A 341 16.02 -13.29 -17.21
C ASN A 341 16.91 -14.26 -17.99
N THR A 342 16.83 -15.53 -17.67
CA THR A 342 17.70 -16.58 -18.27
C THR A 342 17.34 -16.93 -19.71
N LYS A 343 16.18 -16.48 -20.20
CA LYS A 343 15.69 -16.77 -21.56
C LYS A 343 16.02 -15.69 -22.58
N ALA A 344 16.46 -14.51 -22.12
CA ALA A 344 16.87 -13.45 -23.02
C ALA A 344 18.39 -13.48 -23.26
N ASP A 345 18.81 -13.14 -24.46
CA ASP A 345 20.22 -13.02 -24.82
C ASP A 345 20.79 -11.64 -24.42
N ASN A 346 20.01 -10.57 -24.67
CA ASN A 346 20.46 -9.20 -24.44
C ASN A 346 19.61 -8.50 -23.39
N PHE A 347 20.17 -7.48 -22.73
CA PHE A 347 19.49 -6.63 -21.72
C PHE A 347 18.71 -7.44 -20.68
N LYS A 348 19.26 -8.58 -20.30
CA LYS A 348 18.63 -9.60 -19.46
C LYS A 348 18.82 -9.41 -17.96
N THR A 349 19.60 -8.43 -17.54
CA THR A 349 19.89 -8.16 -16.13
C THR A 349 19.33 -6.82 -15.69
N ALA A 350 18.93 -6.75 -14.42
CA ALA A 350 18.61 -5.51 -13.75
C ALA A 350 19.19 -5.52 -12.33
N HIS A 351 19.66 -4.36 -11.88
CA HIS A 351 20.10 -4.18 -10.50
C HIS A 351 19.87 -2.75 -10.01
N ASN A 352 19.75 -2.64 -8.72
CA ASN A 352 19.55 -1.39 -8.02
C ASN A 352 20.34 -1.42 -6.71
N ILE A 353 20.98 -0.29 -6.38
CA ILE A 353 21.47 -0.01 -5.04
C ILE A 353 20.99 1.39 -4.65
N GLN A 354 20.39 1.52 -3.46
CA GLN A 354 19.81 2.77 -2.99
C GLN A 354 20.15 3.01 -1.53
N LEU A 355 20.66 4.21 -1.25
CA LEU A 355 20.83 4.73 0.10
C LEU A 355 19.75 5.78 0.36
N SER A 356 18.97 5.60 1.40
CA SER A 356 17.86 6.50 1.78
C SER A 356 18.11 7.11 3.15
N TYR A 357 17.77 8.39 3.28
CA TYR A 357 17.82 9.11 4.53
C TYR A 357 16.43 9.61 4.91
N LYS A 358 15.96 9.24 6.11
CA LYS A 358 14.60 9.51 6.61
C LYS A 358 13.52 8.96 5.67
N GLY A 359 12.42 9.70 5.51
CA GLY A 359 11.29 9.39 4.64
C GLY A 359 10.12 10.31 4.95
N ALA A 360 9.40 10.72 3.92
CA ALA A 360 8.16 11.45 4.08
C ALA A 360 7.06 10.51 4.58
N ASN A 361 6.43 10.87 5.69
CA ASN A 361 5.29 10.18 6.25
C ASN A 361 4.06 11.08 6.17
N ARG A 362 3.12 10.73 5.31
CA ARG A 362 1.89 11.51 5.07
C ARG A 362 1.00 11.73 6.30
N ALA A 363 1.16 10.96 7.37
CA ALA A 363 0.50 11.22 8.65
C ALA A 363 1.14 12.37 9.44
N ASN A 364 2.42 12.69 9.15
CA ASN A 364 3.23 13.66 9.88
C ASN A 364 3.63 14.82 8.97
N ALA A 365 2.91 15.94 9.06
CA ALA A 365 3.26 17.17 8.37
C ALA A 365 4.68 17.61 8.74
N GLY A 366 5.45 18.11 7.76
CA GLY A 366 6.84 18.48 7.91
C GLY A 366 7.85 17.34 7.77
N SER A 367 7.40 16.07 7.72
CA SER A 367 8.31 14.95 7.47
C SER A 367 8.86 14.98 6.05
N TRP A 368 10.13 14.59 5.90
CA TRP A 368 10.81 14.56 4.62
C TRP A 368 11.84 13.43 4.55
N GLY A 369 12.25 13.11 3.36
CA GLY A 369 13.30 12.17 3.09
C GLY A 369 14.00 12.44 1.77
N MET A 370 15.12 11.77 1.55
CA MET A 370 15.85 11.80 0.30
C MET A 370 16.52 10.47 0.05
N TYR A 371 16.83 10.21 -1.21
CA TYR A 371 17.62 9.05 -1.61
C TYR A 371 18.59 9.36 -2.75
N ALA A 372 19.62 8.54 -2.83
CA ALA A 372 20.48 8.40 -3.99
C ALA A 372 20.53 6.92 -4.37
N ALA A 373 20.35 6.63 -5.65
CA ALA A 373 20.37 5.27 -6.17
C ALA A 373 21.14 5.17 -7.48
N TYR A 374 21.79 4.04 -7.67
CA TYR A 374 22.27 3.65 -8.99
C TYR A 374 21.42 2.51 -9.52
N ARG A 375 20.89 2.66 -10.73
CA ARG A 375 19.98 1.71 -11.37
C ARG A 375 20.53 1.25 -12.70
N TYR A 376 20.40 -0.03 -12.97
CA TYR A 376 20.63 -0.67 -14.27
C TYR A 376 19.37 -1.47 -14.61
N LEU A 377 18.66 -1.10 -15.66
CA LEU A 377 17.31 -1.57 -15.93
C LEU A 377 17.24 -2.13 -17.37
N GLY A 378 17.66 -3.39 -17.54
CA GLY A 378 17.56 -4.07 -18.83
C GLY A 378 16.10 -4.31 -19.22
N GLU A 379 15.76 -4.08 -20.50
CA GLU A 379 14.38 -4.11 -20.99
C GLU A 379 13.74 -5.51 -20.99
N ASN A 380 14.55 -6.55 -21.01
CA ASN A 380 14.07 -7.94 -21.06
C ASN A 380 13.93 -8.57 -19.66
N VAL A 381 14.12 -7.78 -18.59
CA VAL A 381 14.00 -8.23 -17.20
C VAL A 381 13.24 -7.24 -16.31
N ALA A 382 13.55 -5.94 -16.36
CA ALA A 382 12.84 -4.89 -15.65
C ALA A 382 11.59 -4.47 -16.43
N LEU A 383 10.60 -5.35 -16.47
CA LEU A 383 9.47 -5.22 -17.40
C LEU A 383 8.49 -4.11 -17.02
N ASN A 384 8.30 -3.85 -15.72
CA ASN A 384 7.41 -2.81 -15.23
C ASN A 384 7.81 -2.33 -13.83
N SER A 385 8.98 -1.71 -13.72
CA SER A 385 9.54 -1.25 -12.43
C SER A 385 8.71 -0.14 -11.79
N THR A 386 8.78 -0.06 -10.46
CA THR A 386 8.02 0.93 -9.64
C THR A 386 8.54 2.37 -9.75
N TYR A 387 9.72 2.56 -10.36
CA TYR A 387 10.38 3.87 -10.35
C TYR A 387 9.69 4.86 -11.30
N ASP A 388 9.15 5.96 -10.78
CA ASP A 388 8.48 7.00 -11.59
C ASP A 388 9.44 7.75 -12.54
N THR A 389 10.76 7.72 -12.28
CA THR A 389 11.84 8.15 -13.20
C THR A 389 12.22 7.07 -14.20
N PHE A 390 11.54 5.92 -14.18
CA PHE A 390 11.86 4.75 -14.99
C PHE A 390 11.90 5.07 -16.49
N LEU A 391 13.01 4.71 -17.07
CA LEU A 391 13.19 4.57 -18.51
C LEU A 391 13.65 3.16 -18.80
N ASN A 392 12.92 2.49 -19.67
CA ASN A 392 13.30 1.14 -20.10
C ASN A 392 14.66 1.15 -20.75
N ASN A 393 15.46 0.11 -20.50
CA ASN A 393 16.78 -0.11 -21.09
C ASN A 393 17.79 1.01 -20.80
N THR A 394 17.89 1.43 -19.52
CA THR A 394 18.81 2.49 -19.07
C THR A 394 19.63 2.11 -17.86
N LYS A 395 20.74 2.81 -17.67
CA LYS A 395 21.57 2.77 -16.45
C LYS A 395 21.94 4.19 -16.02
N GLY A 396 22.01 4.45 -14.72
CA GLY A 396 22.40 5.77 -14.22
C GLY A 396 22.05 6.02 -12.76
N TRP A 397 22.29 7.26 -12.35
CA TRP A 397 21.98 7.74 -11.01
C TRP A 397 20.57 8.31 -10.94
N ASP A 398 19.89 8.02 -9.86
CA ASP A 398 18.54 8.50 -9.54
C ASP A 398 18.55 9.11 -8.15
N PHE A 399 18.11 10.36 -8.05
CA PHE A 399 18.08 11.13 -6.81
C PHE A 399 16.64 11.58 -6.54
N GLY A 400 16.24 11.52 -5.29
CA GLY A 400 14.91 11.96 -4.91
C GLY A 400 14.85 12.66 -3.59
N VAL A 401 13.92 13.61 -3.50
CA VAL A 401 13.49 14.27 -2.26
C VAL A 401 11.98 14.15 -2.15
N ASP A 402 11.53 13.74 -0.99
CA ASP A 402 10.13 13.57 -0.63
C ASP A 402 9.79 14.49 0.55
N TYR A 403 8.58 15.04 0.56
CA TYR A 403 8.12 15.94 1.61
C TYR A 403 6.61 15.78 1.86
N THR A 404 6.20 15.90 3.11
CA THR A 404 4.80 15.95 3.55
C THR A 404 4.45 17.37 4.00
N PRO A 405 3.95 18.24 3.10
CA PRO A 405 3.67 19.64 3.45
C PRO A 405 2.54 19.78 4.46
N LEU A 406 1.51 18.93 4.35
CA LEU A 406 0.33 18.88 5.21
C LEU A 406 -0.01 17.42 5.49
N LYS A 407 -0.79 17.15 6.54
CA LYS A 407 -1.32 15.81 6.79
C LYS A 407 -2.07 15.29 5.55
N ASN A 408 -1.87 14.02 5.22
CA ASN A 408 -2.44 13.36 4.05
C ASN A 408 -2.03 13.98 2.70
N THR A 409 -0.93 14.73 2.66
CA THR A 409 -0.33 15.20 1.40
C THR A 409 1.07 14.63 1.22
N TYR A 410 1.52 14.55 -0.03
CA TYR A 410 2.85 14.05 -0.37
C TYR A 410 3.35 14.79 -1.61
N ALA A 411 4.50 15.40 -1.49
CA ALA A 411 5.22 16.05 -2.58
C ALA A 411 6.54 15.32 -2.83
N ALA A 412 6.94 15.21 -4.09
CA ALA A 412 8.22 14.61 -4.48
C ALA A 412 8.81 15.28 -5.69
N VAL A 413 10.13 15.36 -5.71
CA VAL A 413 10.93 15.73 -6.89
C VAL A 413 12.06 14.73 -7.02
N TRP A 414 12.12 14.06 -8.18
CA TRP A 414 13.11 13.04 -8.48
C TRP A 414 13.80 13.34 -9.79
N TYR A 415 15.08 12.99 -9.89
CA TYR A 415 15.89 13.24 -11.05
C TYR A 415 16.78 12.06 -11.39
N PHE A 416 16.61 11.54 -12.61
CA PHE A 416 17.48 10.50 -13.18
C PHE A 416 18.43 11.13 -14.18
N ASP A 417 19.71 10.78 -14.08
CA ASP A 417 20.77 11.11 -15.04
C ASP A 417 21.54 9.86 -15.40
N GLY A 418 21.45 9.46 -16.66
CA GLY A 418 22.02 8.21 -17.08
C GLY A 418 22.19 8.08 -18.59
N LYS A 419 22.31 6.82 -19.02
CA LYS A 419 22.53 6.44 -20.39
C LYS A 419 21.63 5.29 -20.80
N GLN A 420 21.29 5.22 -22.07
CA GLN A 420 20.67 4.05 -22.71
C GLN A 420 21.67 2.90 -22.76
N LEU A 421 21.20 1.66 -22.54
CA LEU A 421 22.06 0.47 -22.58
C LEU A 421 22.45 0.09 -24.02
N ALA A 422 21.60 0.40 -25.00
CA ALA A 422 21.82 0.01 -26.40
C ALA A 422 22.91 0.81 -27.09
N ASN A 423 23.11 2.09 -26.75
CA ASN A 423 23.97 3.00 -27.52
C ASN A 423 24.77 3.99 -26.64
N ASP A 424 24.72 3.86 -25.31
CA ASP A 424 25.39 4.75 -24.34
C ASP A 424 25.01 6.24 -24.46
N LYS A 425 23.95 6.59 -25.22
CA LYS A 425 23.47 7.97 -25.34
C LYS A 425 22.76 8.44 -24.07
N SER A 426 22.77 9.75 -23.88
CA SER A 426 22.23 10.38 -22.68
C SER A 426 20.72 10.13 -22.52
N ALA A 427 20.31 9.84 -21.29
CA ALA A 427 18.92 9.68 -20.89
C ALA A 427 18.68 10.35 -19.52
N LYS A 428 17.80 11.35 -19.50
CA LYS A 428 17.51 12.13 -18.28
C LYS A 428 16.02 12.26 -18.06
N VAL A 429 15.59 12.19 -16.81
CA VAL A 429 14.19 12.40 -16.42
C VAL A 429 14.14 13.29 -15.19
N LEU A 430 13.34 14.35 -15.27
CA LEU A 430 12.89 15.09 -14.11
C LEU A 430 11.42 14.71 -13.85
N TYR A 431 11.11 14.33 -12.63
CA TYR A 431 9.79 13.97 -12.18
C TYR A 431 9.36 14.83 -11.00
N GLY A 432 8.12 15.30 -11.04
CA GLY A 432 7.47 16.01 -9.95
C GLY A 432 6.11 15.38 -9.62
N ARG A 433 5.78 15.31 -8.34
CA ARG A 433 4.53 14.73 -7.85
C ARG A 433 3.96 15.53 -6.70
N LEU A 434 2.64 15.72 -6.71
CA LEU A 434 1.85 16.21 -5.58
C LEU A 434 0.62 15.32 -5.44
N SER A 435 0.42 14.73 -4.27
CA SER A 435 -0.68 13.81 -3.97
C SER A 435 -1.43 14.25 -2.74
N TYR A 436 -2.75 14.10 -2.80
CA TYR A 436 -3.70 14.31 -1.70
C TYR A 436 -4.42 12.99 -1.46
N TYR A 437 -4.46 12.55 -0.20
CA TYR A 437 -5.08 11.28 0.22
C TYR A 437 -6.29 11.53 1.11
N PHE A 438 -7.34 10.77 0.90
CA PHE A 438 -8.59 10.85 1.68
C PHE A 438 -9.18 9.47 1.95
#